data_b2044a714a3d9f29254401fa02da9d39
#
_entry.id   b2044a714a3d9f29254401fa02da9d39
#
_cell.length_a   1.000
_cell.length_b   1.000
_cell.length_c   1.000
_cell.angle_alpha   90.00
_cell.angle_beta   90.00
_cell.angle_gamma   90.00
#
_symmetry.space_group_name_H-M   'P 1'
#
loop_
_entity.id
_entity.type
_entity.pdbx_description
1 polymer ?
#
loop_
_entity_poly.entity_id
_entity_poly.type
_entity_poly.pdbx_seq_one_letter_code
_entity_poly.pdbx_strand_id
1 'polypeptide(L)'
;MEKNLKRRRFLATTAAATAWSVLPALANVPKPYSWDLAPPTSGGDAFVAWMQENRGEAPQFLRERWTRFQVMVANHHLVDEHDKRAFLMTPREDFVLKGDRDRAYEHAFLDIGFGVTISGPHLVGRMTSALGVAFDDKVLEIGTGSGYQSAYLANLTDKVWTIEIVRQLAERTRGIYDELTAAGYTEYKAITTKSADGYYGWEEAAPFDKIIVTCGVDHIPPPLLQQLNPGGIMVIPIGPPGAQHVLKVTKDAAADGTLRVARSDIYNGKIVPFVPFTKLEGDSIAGVHSL
;
A
#
# COMPACT_ATOMS: atom_id res chain seq x y z
N MET A 1 -17.74 -29.72 80.58
CA MET A 1 -16.48 -29.48 79.87
C MET A 1 -16.86 -28.88 78.54
N GLU A 2 -17.02 -27.55 78.47
CA GLU A 2 -17.39 -26.81 77.27
C GLU A 2 -16.15 -26.23 76.64
N LYS A 3 -15.98 -26.47 75.33
CA LYS A 3 -14.91 -25.89 74.54
C LYS A 3 -15.45 -24.65 73.79
N ASN A 4 -14.98 -23.49 74.19
CA ASN A 4 -15.18 -22.21 73.57
C ASN A 4 -14.67 -22.20 72.14
N LEU A 5 -15.51 -21.99 71.12
CA LEU A 5 -15.15 -21.66 69.75
C LEU A 5 -15.16 -20.12 69.61
N LYS A 6 -13.99 -19.51 69.51
CA LYS A 6 -13.83 -18.09 69.17
C LYS A 6 -14.13 -17.88 67.69
N ARG A 7 -15.23 -17.20 67.35
CA ARG A 7 -15.53 -16.70 66.02
C ARG A 7 -14.58 -15.55 65.67
N ARG A 8 -13.68 -15.76 64.73
CA ARG A 8 -12.92 -14.69 64.07
C ARG A 8 -13.86 -13.96 63.11
N ARG A 9 -14.11 -12.68 63.39
CA ARG A 9 -14.74 -11.77 62.42
C ARG A 9 -13.71 -11.41 61.37
N PHE A 10 -13.94 -11.81 60.12
CA PHE A 10 -13.26 -11.26 58.94
C PHE A 10 -13.86 -9.86 58.67
N LEU A 11 -13.05 -8.82 58.84
CA LEU A 11 -13.31 -7.51 58.29
C LEU A 11 -13.06 -7.56 56.78
N ALA A 12 -14.13 -7.49 55.99
CA ALA A 12 -14.05 -7.28 54.57
C ALA A 12 -13.71 -5.81 54.32
N THR A 13 -12.48 -5.52 53.98
CA THR A 13 -12.10 -4.22 53.42
C THR A 13 -12.58 -4.17 51.99
N THR A 14 -13.66 -3.45 51.75
CA THR A 14 -14.10 -3.04 50.42
C THR A 14 -13.08 -2.04 49.87
N ALA A 15 -12.20 -2.52 48.99
CA ALA A 15 -11.40 -1.67 48.14
C ALA A 15 -12.36 -1.01 47.14
N ALA A 16 -12.61 0.28 47.30
CA ALA A 16 -13.28 1.09 46.28
C ALA A 16 -12.34 1.18 45.09
N ALA A 17 -12.62 0.40 44.06
CA ALA A 17 -12.03 0.56 42.77
C ALA A 17 -12.55 1.88 42.18
N THR A 18 -11.76 2.93 42.25
CA THR A 18 -11.96 4.13 41.45
C THR A 18 -11.78 3.72 39.99
N ALA A 19 -12.91 3.40 39.36
CA ALA A 19 -12.97 3.29 37.91
C ALA A 19 -12.70 4.68 37.35
N TRP A 20 -11.49 4.89 36.89
CA TRP A 20 -11.18 5.96 35.96
C TRP A 20 -11.95 5.64 34.68
N SER A 21 -13.12 6.24 34.52
CA SER A 21 -13.79 6.36 33.25
C SER A 21 -12.93 7.30 32.39
N VAL A 22 -11.91 6.74 31.73
CA VAL A 22 -11.37 7.36 30.53
C VAL A 22 -12.50 7.27 29.52
N LEU A 23 -13.28 8.34 29.42
CA LEU A 23 -14.10 8.58 28.26
C LEU A 23 -13.10 8.54 27.09
N PRO A 24 -13.23 7.60 26.15
CA PRO A 24 -12.46 7.74 24.93
C PRO A 24 -12.85 9.12 24.39
N ALA A 25 -11.84 9.99 24.19
CA ALA A 25 -12.03 11.12 23.30
C ALA A 25 -12.76 10.53 22.09
N LEU A 26 -13.91 11.09 21.74
CA LEU A 26 -14.64 10.69 20.54
C LEU A 26 -13.64 10.88 19.40
N ALA A 27 -12.92 9.81 19.07
CA ALA A 27 -12.13 9.78 17.87
C ALA A 27 -13.14 10.08 16.77
N ASN A 28 -12.92 11.16 16.03
CA ASN A 28 -13.78 11.49 14.92
C ASN A 28 -13.81 10.24 14.03
N VAL A 29 -14.97 9.59 13.99
CA VAL A 29 -15.14 8.43 13.11
C VAL A 29 -14.93 8.96 11.70
N PRO A 30 -14.00 8.40 10.92
CA PRO A 30 -13.78 8.84 9.55
C PRO A 30 -15.09 8.89 8.80
N LYS A 31 -15.32 9.96 8.04
CA LYS A 31 -16.47 9.99 7.12
C LYS A 31 -16.31 8.82 6.14
N PRO A 32 -17.40 8.15 5.77
CA PRO A 32 -17.34 7.12 4.76
C PRO A 32 -16.64 7.65 3.50
N TYR A 33 -15.78 6.82 2.91
CA TYR A 33 -15.06 7.21 1.72
C TYR A 33 -16.03 7.55 0.57
N SER A 34 -15.75 8.65 -0.09
CA SER A 34 -16.40 9.07 -1.33
C SER A 34 -15.33 9.60 -2.27
N TRP A 35 -15.48 9.38 -3.55
CA TRP A 35 -14.60 9.92 -4.59
C TRP A 35 -14.56 11.45 -4.62
N ASP A 36 -15.58 12.11 -4.06
CA ASP A 36 -15.64 13.55 -3.92
C ASP A 36 -14.83 14.08 -2.72
N LEU A 37 -14.34 13.20 -1.87
CA LEU A 37 -13.44 13.57 -0.77
C LEU A 37 -12.09 14.00 -1.37
N ALA A 38 -11.81 15.28 -1.31
CA ALA A 38 -10.58 15.88 -1.81
C ALA A 38 -9.94 16.76 -0.74
N PRO A 39 -8.83 16.32 -0.13
CA PRO A 39 -8.11 17.16 0.81
C PRO A 39 -7.50 18.35 0.08
N PRO A 40 -7.34 19.51 0.76
CA PRO A 40 -6.64 20.65 0.20
C PRO A 40 -5.22 20.28 -0.26
N THR A 41 -4.87 20.67 -1.48
CA THR A 41 -3.51 20.52 -2.05
C THR A 41 -2.68 21.78 -1.91
N SER A 42 -3.25 22.86 -1.32
CA SER A 42 -2.59 24.11 -0.98
C SER A 42 -2.77 24.43 0.50
N GLY A 43 -1.65 24.63 1.22
CA GLY A 43 -1.67 24.97 2.64
C GLY A 43 -1.70 23.77 3.58
N GLY A 44 -0.56 23.54 4.27
CA GLY A 44 -0.39 22.38 5.17
C GLY A 44 -1.34 22.38 6.37
N ASP A 45 -1.61 23.53 6.97
CA ASP A 45 -2.53 23.61 8.10
C ASP A 45 -3.98 23.33 7.66
N ALA A 46 -4.39 23.78 6.47
CA ALA A 46 -5.69 23.48 5.89
C ALA A 46 -5.84 21.97 5.61
N PHE A 47 -4.79 21.32 5.07
CA PHE A 47 -4.74 19.88 4.88
C PHE A 47 -4.88 19.13 6.21
N VAL A 48 -4.07 19.48 7.21
CA VAL A 48 -4.10 18.83 8.54
C VAL A 48 -5.49 18.96 9.17
N ALA A 49 -6.06 20.17 9.18
CA ALA A 49 -7.39 20.40 9.74
C ALA A 49 -8.46 19.59 9.02
N TRP A 50 -8.43 19.57 7.69
CA TRP A 50 -9.37 18.80 6.87
C TRP A 50 -9.28 17.30 7.13
N MET A 51 -8.07 16.73 7.19
CA MET A 51 -7.85 15.30 7.45
C MET A 51 -8.28 14.91 8.86
N GLN A 52 -8.01 15.74 9.86
CA GLN A 52 -8.49 15.50 11.23
C GLN A 52 -10.02 15.48 11.29
N GLU A 53 -10.68 16.43 10.63
CA GLU A 53 -12.15 16.51 10.59
C GLU A 53 -12.79 15.36 9.83
N ASN A 54 -12.23 14.97 8.69
CA ASN A 54 -12.86 14.03 7.75
C ASN A 54 -12.37 12.58 7.93
N ARG A 55 -11.15 12.38 8.45
CA ARG A 55 -10.53 11.05 8.58
C ARG A 55 -10.08 10.71 10.01
N GLY A 56 -10.10 11.66 10.94
CA GLY A 56 -9.72 11.44 12.34
C GLY A 56 -8.23 11.13 12.56
N GLU A 57 -7.38 11.42 11.57
CA GLU A 57 -5.97 11.05 11.60
C GLU A 57 -5.13 11.93 12.54
N ALA A 58 -4.02 11.36 13.05
CA ALA A 58 -3.14 12.04 13.99
C ALA A 58 -2.34 13.18 13.32
N PRO A 59 -2.34 14.41 13.88
CA PRO A 59 -1.76 15.59 13.23
C PRO A 59 -0.25 15.49 12.99
N GLN A 60 0.48 14.71 13.78
CA GLN A 60 1.91 14.52 13.60
C GLN A 60 2.22 13.85 12.25
N PHE A 61 1.55 12.74 11.91
CA PHE A 61 1.76 12.03 10.65
C PHE A 61 1.26 12.85 9.45
N LEU A 62 0.19 13.61 9.63
CA LEU A 62 -0.33 14.51 8.60
C LEU A 62 0.68 15.60 8.22
N ARG A 63 1.42 16.17 9.20
CA ARG A 63 2.47 17.17 8.93
C ARG A 63 3.64 16.56 8.15
N GLU A 64 4.05 15.36 8.49
CA GLU A 64 5.11 14.63 7.78
C GLU A 64 4.66 14.25 6.36
N ARG A 65 3.43 13.76 6.20
CA ARG A 65 2.81 13.47 4.90
C ARG A 65 2.78 14.72 4.02
N TRP A 66 2.36 15.85 4.57
CA TRP A 66 2.35 17.12 3.86
C TRP A 66 3.75 17.57 3.43
N THR A 67 4.72 17.51 4.33
CA THR A 67 6.12 17.84 4.00
C THR A 67 6.65 16.97 2.87
N ARG A 68 6.38 15.66 2.94
CA ARG A 68 6.76 14.74 1.87
C ARG A 68 6.00 15.03 0.56
N PHE A 69 4.73 15.31 0.63
CA PHE A 69 3.90 15.70 -0.52
C PHE A 69 4.50 16.89 -1.28
N GLN A 70 4.87 17.95 -0.58
CA GLN A 70 5.49 19.13 -1.21
C GLN A 70 6.77 18.77 -1.97
N VAL A 71 7.63 17.96 -1.38
CA VAL A 71 8.87 17.48 -2.03
C VAL A 71 8.56 16.65 -3.27
N MET A 72 7.55 15.80 -3.21
CA MET A 72 7.17 14.93 -4.32
C MET A 72 6.56 15.70 -5.49
N VAL A 73 5.75 16.72 -5.20
CA VAL A 73 5.20 17.63 -6.23
C VAL A 73 6.33 18.43 -6.88
N ALA A 74 7.23 19.02 -6.08
CA ALA A 74 8.36 19.80 -6.59
C ALA A 74 9.32 18.98 -7.48
N ASN A 75 9.44 17.67 -7.22
CA ASN A 75 10.29 16.75 -8.01
C ASN A 75 9.53 16.00 -9.09
N HIS A 76 8.30 16.36 -9.40
CA HIS A 76 7.45 15.70 -10.42
C HIS A 76 7.27 14.19 -10.20
N HIS A 77 7.22 13.76 -8.93
CA HIS A 77 6.87 12.39 -8.57
C HIS A 77 5.36 12.19 -8.48
N LEU A 78 4.60 13.26 -8.29
CA LEU A 78 3.14 13.33 -8.35
C LEU A 78 2.79 14.34 -9.44
N VAL A 79 2.18 13.86 -10.53
CA VAL A 79 2.01 14.66 -11.73
C VAL A 79 0.62 15.30 -11.79
N ASP A 80 -0.44 14.51 -11.64
CA ASP A 80 -1.81 14.98 -11.76
C ASP A 80 -2.51 15.11 -10.39
N GLU A 81 -3.72 15.70 -10.40
CA GLU A 81 -4.47 15.93 -9.17
C GLU A 81 -5.00 14.64 -8.53
N HIS A 82 -5.22 13.58 -9.34
CA HIS A 82 -5.65 12.27 -8.82
C HIS A 82 -4.52 11.61 -8.04
N ASP A 83 -3.29 11.64 -8.56
CA ASP A 83 -2.11 11.15 -7.86
C ASP A 83 -1.85 11.92 -6.56
N LYS A 84 -1.97 13.25 -6.61
CA LYS A 84 -1.82 14.13 -5.45
C LYS A 84 -2.83 13.80 -4.37
N ARG A 85 -4.09 13.66 -4.76
CA ARG A 85 -5.18 13.27 -3.87
C ARG A 85 -4.92 11.89 -3.26
N ALA A 86 -4.61 10.89 -4.07
CA ALA A 86 -4.37 9.52 -3.61
C ALA A 86 -3.22 9.46 -2.60
N PHE A 87 -2.11 10.18 -2.83
CA PHE A 87 -1.02 10.28 -1.88
C PHE A 87 -1.46 10.88 -0.54
N LEU A 88 -2.20 11.98 -0.58
CA LEU A 88 -2.67 12.67 0.63
C LEU A 88 -3.71 11.86 1.41
N MET A 89 -4.49 11.02 0.74
CA MET A 89 -5.53 10.18 1.34
C MET A 89 -5.02 8.86 1.92
N THR A 90 -3.80 8.43 1.59
CA THR A 90 -3.28 7.12 2.00
C THR A 90 -2.36 7.24 3.22
N PRO A 91 -2.74 6.72 4.40
CA PRO A 91 -1.95 6.80 5.65
C PRO A 91 -0.79 5.80 5.63
N ARG A 92 0.36 6.20 5.12
CA ARG A 92 1.53 5.34 4.99
C ARG A 92 2.04 4.79 6.32
N GLU A 93 1.88 5.55 7.41
CA GLU A 93 2.24 5.16 8.77
C GLU A 93 1.54 3.88 9.27
N ASP A 94 0.43 3.50 8.66
CA ASP A 94 -0.30 2.29 9.01
C ASP A 94 0.19 1.04 8.23
N PHE A 95 1.06 1.24 7.24
CA PHE A 95 1.64 0.18 6.41
C PHE A 95 3.12 -0.11 6.69
N VAL A 96 3.70 0.52 7.70
CA VAL A 96 5.05 0.24 8.19
C VAL A 96 5.01 -0.53 9.51
N LEU A 97 6.15 -1.07 9.94
CA LEU A 97 6.23 -1.68 11.27
C LEU A 97 6.00 -0.63 12.36
N LYS A 98 5.45 -1.03 13.50
CA LYS A 98 5.11 -0.11 14.61
C LYS A 98 6.30 0.75 15.07
N GLY A 99 7.52 0.20 15.03
CA GLY A 99 8.73 0.91 15.40
C GLY A 99 9.23 1.92 14.36
N ASP A 100 8.68 1.90 13.14
CA ASP A 100 9.09 2.76 12.04
C ASP A 100 8.03 3.81 11.66
N ARG A 101 6.96 3.95 12.43
CA ARG A 101 5.86 4.89 12.10
C ARG A 101 6.34 6.33 11.96
N ASP A 102 7.26 6.77 12.82
CA ASP A 102 7.83 8.12 12.78
C ASP A 102 8.77 8.32 11.57
N ARG A 103 9.13 7.24 10.87
CA ARG A 103 9.96 7.23 9.67
C ARG A 103 9.18 7.01 8.38
N ALA A 104 7.86 6.83 8.49
CA ALA A 104 6.99 6.43 7.37
C ALA A 104 7.14 7.34 6.15
N TYR A 105 7.39 8.63 6.36
CA TYR A 105 7.50 9.64 5.30
C TYR A 105 8.94 10.02 4.93
N GLU A 106 9.95 9.30 5.44
CA GLU A 106 11.34 9.47 5.01
C GLU A 106 11.54 9.14 3.52
N HIS A 107 12.60 9.68 2.94
CA HIS A 107 13.05 9.34 1.58
C HIS A 107 13.83 8.02 1.60
N ALA A 108 13.22 6.97 2.11
CA ALA A 108 13.86 5.68 2.31
C ALA A 108 12.88 4.53 2.08
N PHE A 109 13.42 3.35 1.78
CA PHE A 109 12.70 2.09 1.96
C PHE A 109 12.84 1.67 3.44
N LEU A 110 11.81 1.01 3.98
CA LEU A 110 11.80 0.50 5.35
C LEU A 110 11.56 -1.01 5.34
N ASP A 111 12.19 -1.72 6.27
CA ASP A 111 11.94 -3.14 6.46
C ASP A 111 10.48 -3.39 6.89
N ILE A 112 9.87 -4.42 6.34
CA ILE A 112 8.53 -4.88 6.72
C ILE A 112 8.53 -6.35 7.17
N GLY A 113 9.70 -6.91 7.43
CA GLY A 113 9.90 -8.33 7.74
C GLY A 113 9.93 -9.21 6.51
N PHE A 114 10.21 -10.48 6.70
CA PHE A 114 10.30 -11.49 5.63
C PHE A 114 11.36 -11.22 4.57
N GLY A 115 12.36 -10.38 4.85
CA GLY A 115 13.41 -10.00 3.90
C GLY A 115 12.94 -9.05 2.80
N VAL A 116 11.81 -8.39 2.97
CA VAL A 116 11.25 -7.44 2.00
C VAL A 116 11.01 -6.07 2.62
N THR A 117 10.80 -5.06 1.78
CA THR A 117 10.70 -3.67 2.20
C THR A 117 9.49 -2.97 1.60
N ILE A 118 8.97 -1.96 2.29
CA ILE A 118 8.11 -0.95 1.69
C ILE A 118 8.98 0.08 0.96
N SER A 119 8.74 0.27 -0.33
CA SER A 119 9.45 1.26 -1.14
C SER A 119 9.26 2.69 -0.62
N GLY A 120 10.25 3.56 -0.82
CA GLY A 120 10.15 4.97 -0.45
C GLY A 120 8.98 5.67 -1.14
N PRO A 121 8.36 6.68 -0.50
CA PRO A 121 7.17 7.37 -1.04
C PRO A 121 7.37 7.90 -2.47
N HIS A 122 8.57 8.42 -2.76
CA HIS A 122 8.94 8.97 -4.06
C HIS A 122 8.91 7.92 -5.18
N LEU A 123 9.33 6.68 -4.89
CA LEU A 123 9.32 5.59 -5.87
C LEU A 123 7.88 5.15 -6.15
N VAL A 124 7.09 4.94 -5.09
CA VAL A 124 5.66 4.60 -5.19
C VAL A 124 4.92 5.66 -6.01
N GLY A 125 5.03 6.95 -5.65
CA GLY A 125 4.37 8.04 -6.38
C GLY A 125 4.77 8.09 -7.86
N ARG A 126 6.07 8.02 -8.15
CA ARG A 126 6.56 8.10 -9.55
C ARG A 126 6.13 6.93 -10.40
N MET A 127 6.16 5.71 -9.87
CA MET A 127 5.69 4.53 -10.59
C MET A 127 4.18 4.59 -10.83
N THR A 128 3.39 5.03 -9.84
CA THR A 128 1.94 5.17 -9.96
C THR A 128 1.57 6.28 -10.95
N SER A 129 2.23 7.45 -10.90
CA SER A 129 2.04 8.51 -11.89
C SER A 129 2.38 8.06 -13.32
N ALA A 130 3.46 7.26 -13.48
CA ALA A 130 3.82 6.70 -14.79
C ALA A 130 2.80 5.67 -15.29
N LEU A 131 2.13 4.95 -14.38
CA LEU A 131 1.06 4.01 -14.69
C LEU A 131 -0.19 4.73 -15.21
N GLY A 132 -0.49 5.92 -14.69
CA GLY A 132 -1.59 6.77 -15.13
C GLY A 132 -2.95 6.09 -14.96
N VAL A 133 -3.32 5.79 -13.71
CA VAL A 133 -4.56 5.08 -13.38
C VAL A 133 -5.75 6.01 -13.49
N ALA A 134 -6.73 5.63 -14.31
CA ALA A 134 -8.05 6.27 -14.37
C ALA A 134 -9.04 5.54 -13.43
N PHE A 135 -10.13 6.22 -13.09
CA PHE A 135 -11.14 5.70 -12.16
C PHE A 135 -11.71 4.33 -12.57
N ASP A 136 -11.94 4.13 -13.87
CA ASP A 136 -12.51 2.88 -14.39
C ASP A 136 -11.49 1.78 -14.67
N ASP A 137 -10.20 2.07 -14.52
CA ASP A 137 -9.13 1.11 -14.81
C ASP A 137 -9.15 -0.08 -13.85
N LYS A 138 -9.03 -1.26 -14.39
CA LYS A 138 -8.78 -2.50 -13.68
C LYS A 138 -7.28 -2.71 -13.51
N VAL A 139 -6.81 -2.70 -12.27
CA VAL A 139 -5.39 -2.69 -11.94
C VAL A 139 -4.96 -4.01 -11.30
N LEU A 140 -3.86 -4.58 -11.78
CA LEU A 140 -3.15 -5.68 -11.14
C LEU A 140 -1.82 -5.19 -10.55
N GLU A 141 -1.62 -5.45 -9.28
CA GLU A 141 -0.34 -5.30 -8.59
C GLU A 141 0.31 -6.66 -8.36
N ILE A 142 1.61 -6.75 -8.64
CA ILE A 142 2.44 -7.90 -8.31
C ILE A 142 3.42 -7.53 -7.20
N GLY A 143 3.29 -8.17 -6.04
CA GLY A 143 4.05 -7.87 -4.83
C GLY A 143 3.28 -6.95 -3.88
N THR A 144 2.25 -7.46 -3.22
CA THR A 144 1.44 -6.70 -2.25
C THR A 144 2.29 -6.08 -1.14
N GLY A 145 3.25 -6.84 -0.63
CA GLY A 145 4.17 -6.41 0.41
C GLY A 145 3.43 -5.89 1.65
N SER A 146 3.73 -4.63 2.01
CA SER A 146 3.05 -3.95 3.12
C SER A 146 1.58 -3.66 2.88
N GLY A 147 1.15 -3.60 1.60
CA GLY A 147 -0.18 -3.16 1.19
C GLY A 147 -0.31 -1.67 0.86
N TYR A 148 0.74 -0.89 1.05
CA TYR A 148 0.70 0.56 0.80
C TYR A 148 0.40 0.91 -0.64
N GLN A 149 1.02 0.21 -1.61
CA GLN A 149 0.78 0.46 -3.03
C GLN A 149 -0.66 0.12 -3.43
N SER A 150 -1.21 -1.02 -2.97
CA SER A 150 -2.62 -1.37 -3.21
C SER A 150 -3.57 -0.35 -2.59
N ALA A 151 -3.30 0.11 -1.35
CA ALA A 151 -4.07 1.15 -0.67
C ALA A 151 -4.02 2.48 -1.42
N TYR A 152 -2.87 2.81 -2.00
CA TYR A 152 -2.72 3.98 -2.87
C TYR A 152 -3.58 3.84 -4.14
N LEU A 153 -3.54 2.67 -4.80
CA LEU A 153 -4.35 2.36 -5.98
C LEU A 153 -5.85 2.42 -5.68
N ALA A 154 -6.29 1.95 -4.50
CA ALA A 154 -7.69 2.02 -4.07
C ALA A 154 -8.22 3.45 -3.86
N ASN A 155 -7.33 4.44 -3.82
CA ASN A 155 -7.68 5.85 -3.88
C ASN A 155 -7.72 6.41 -5.32
N LEU A 156 -7.44 5.59 -6.34
CA LEU A 156 -7.47 5.94 -7.76
C LEU A 156 -8.56 5.20 -8.53
N THR A 157 -8.84 3.93 -8.15
CA THR A 157 -9.86 3.07 -8.79
C THR A 157 -10.52 2.15 -7.77
N ASP A 158 -11.74 1.71 -8.05
CA ASP A 158 -12.47 0.71 -7.26
C ASP A 158 -12.20 -0.75 -7.71
N LYS A 159 -11.19 -0.99 -8.57
CA LYS A 159 -10.88 -2.27 -9.22
C LYS A 159 -9.41 -2.63 -9.06
N VAL A 160 -9.01 -3.02 -7.85
CA VAL A 160 -7.62 -3.38 -7.49
C VAL A 160 -7.48 -4.86 -7.19
N TRP A 161 -6.60 -5.54 -7.91
CA TRP A 161 -6.16 -6.91 -7.65
C TRP A 161 -4.69 -6.91 -7.25
N THR A 162 -4.31 -7.70 -6.25
CA THR A 162 -2.93 -7.77 -5.79
C THR A 162 -2.53 -9.17 -5.41
N ILE A 163 -1.31 -9.57 -5.76
CA ILE A 163 -0.74 -10.91 -5.54
C ILE A 163 0.48 -10.80 -4.64
N GLU A 164 0.53 -11.64 -3.60
CA GLU A 164 1.68 -11.80 -2.71
C GLU A 164 2.09 -13.28 -2.64
N ILE A 165 3.39 -13.55 -2.83
CA ILE A 165 3.92 -14.90 -2.78
C ILE A 165 4.22 -15.36 -1.35
N VAL A 166 4.59 -14.44 -0.45
CA VAL A 166 4.85 -14.73 0.96
C VAL A 166 3.54 -14.80 1.73
N ARG A 167 3.05 -16.02 1.97
CA ARG A 167 1.71 -16.24 2.56
C ARG A 167 1.49 -15.51 3.88
N GLN A 168 2.47 -15.56 4.79
CA GLN A 168 2.36 -14.88 6.09
C GLN A 168 2.28 -13.35 5.93
N LEU A 169 2.96 -12.80 4.93
CA LEU A 169 2.88 -11.38 4.61
C LEU A 169 1.52 -11.03 4.00
N ALA A 170 1.01 -11.84 3.08
CA ALA A 170 -0.32 -11.68 2.50
C ALA A 170 -1.42 -11.70 3.57
N GLU A 171 -1.34 -12.64 4.52
CA GLU A 171 -2.29 -12.75 5.65
C GLU A 171 -2.22 -11.51 6.56
N ARG A 172 -1.02 -11.07 6.93
CA ARG A 172 -0.82 -9.85 7.73
C ARG A 172 -1.38 -8.61 7.03
N THR A 173 -1.07 -8.44 5.77
CA THR A 173 -1.52 -7.27 4.98
C THR A 173 -3.03 -7.24 4.81
N ARG A 174 -3.67 -8.40 4.62
CA ARG A 174 -5.13 -8.49 4.61
C ARG A 174 -5.72 -8.03 5.94
N GLY A 175 -5.13 -8.43 7.07
CA GLY A 175 -5.53 -7.95 8.41
C GLY A 175 -5.45 -6.43 8.53
N ILE A 176 -4.42 -5.79 7.96
CA ILE A 176 -4.29 -4.32 7.93
C ILE A 176 -5.46 -3.69 7.14
N TYR A 177 -5.82 -4.23 5.97
CA TYR A 177 -6.96 -3.71 5.21
C TYR A 177 -8.29 -3.88 5.96
N ASP A 178 -8.48 -5.03 6.63
CA ASP A 178 -9.69 -5.29 7.42
C ASP A 178 -9.79 -4.33 8.61
N GLU A 179 -8.70 -4.10 9.35
CA GLU A 179 -8.63 -3.15 10.47
C GLU A 179 -8.91 -1.72 10.01
N LEU A 180 -8.26 -1.27 8.94
CA LEU A 180 -8.45 0.08 8.39
C LEU A 180 -9.86 0.26 7.81
N THR A 181 -10.40 -0.76 7.13
CA THR A 181 -11.78 -0.74 6.63
C THR A 181 -12.78 -0.60 7.79
N ALA A 182 -12.58 -1.33 8.87
CA ALA A 182 -13.39 -1.21 10.08
C ALA A 182 -13.25 0.17 10.76
N ALA A 183 -12.08 0.79 10.65
CA ALA A 183 -11.82 2.15 11.11
C ALA A 183 -12.38 3.25 10.17
N GLY A 184 -13.01 2.90 9.04
CA GLY A 184 -13.69 3.84 8.15
C GLY A 184 -13.00 4.09 6.80
N TYR A 185 -11.84 3.43 6.51
CA TYR A 185 -11.17 3.47 5.21
C TYR A 185 -11.85 2.48 4.25
N THR A 186 -13.11 2.77 3.89
CA THR A 186 -13.97 1.84 3.16
C THR A 186 -13.54 1.64 1.71
N GLU A 187 -12.68 2.50 1.17
CA GLU A 187 -12.01 2.36 -0.13
C GLU A 187 -11.20 1.06 -0.25
N TYR A 188 -10.67 0.55 0.85
CA TYR A 188 -9.87 -0.68 0.82
C TYR A 188 -10.68 -1.94 0.56
N LYS A 189 -12.02 -1.86 0.58
CA LYS A 189 -12.90 -2.93 0.08
C LYS A 189 -12.74 -3.19 -1.44
N ALA A 190 -12.19 -2.22 -2.16
CA ALA A 190 -11.85 -2.36 -3.58
C ALA A 190 -10.68 -3.31 -3.84
N ILE A 191 -9.92 -3.69 -2.79
CA ILE A 191 -8.71 -4.49 -2.91
C ILE A 191 -9.05 -5.98 -2.83
N THR A 192 -8.82 -6.71 -3.92
CA THR A 192 -8.92 -8.17 -3.96
C THR A 192 -7.53 -8.79 -3.88
N THR A 193 -7.27 -9.63 -2.88
CA THR A 193 -5.95 -10.19 -2.60
C THR A 193 -5.87 -11.68 -2.96
N LYS A 194 -4.70 -12.13 -3.47
CA LYS A 194 -4.39 -13.55 -3.74
C LYS A 194 -2.99 -13.87 -3.20
N SER A 195 -2.86 -15.00 -2.50
CA SER A 195 -1.54 -15.55 -2.18
C SER A 195 -1.15 -16.56 -3.26
N ALA A 196 -0.21 -16.17 -4.13
CA ALA A 196 0.21 -16.95 -5.28
C ALA A 196 1.54 -16.45 -5.86
N ASP A 197 2.09 -17.17 -6.85
CA ASP A 197 3.20 -16.70 -7.66
C ASP A 197 2.72 -15.66 -8.68
N GLY A 198 3.15 -14.42 -8.49
CA GLY A 198 2.79 -13.29 -9.35
C GLY A 198 3.35 -13.36 -10.78
N TYR A 199 4.32 -14.25 -11.05
CA TYR A 199 4.84 -14.46 -12.40
C TYR A 199 3.74 -14.82 -13.41
N TYR A 200 2.74 -15.57 -12.96
CA TYR A 200 1.62 -16.01 -13.78
C TYR A 200 0.47 -15.01 -13.85
N GLY A 201 0.54 -13.93 -13.06
CA GLY A 201 -0.54 -12.95 -12.96
C GLY A 201 -1.81 -13.52 -12.35
N TRP A 202 -2.95 -13.04 -12.83
CA TRP A 202 -4.28 -13.48 -12.35
C TRP A 202 -5.21 -13.72 -13.53
N GLU A 203 -5.09 -14.91 -14.12
CA GLU A 203 -5.77 -15.29 -15.36
C GLU A 203 -7.31 -15.16 -15.24
N GLU A 204 -7.88 -15.63 -14.12
CA GLU A 204 -9.33 -15.62 -13.90
C GLU A 204 -9.92 -14.21 -13.77
N ALA A 205 -9.07 -13.24 -13.45
CA ALA A 205 -9.44 -11.83 -13.36
C ALA A 205 -9.04 -11.02 -14.60
N ALA A 206 -8.21 -11.57 -15.49
CA ALA A 206 -7.77 -10.86 -16.69
C ALA A 206 -8.94 -10.53 -17.65
N PRO A 207 -8.80 -9.56 -18.54
CA PRO A 207 -7.64 -8.69 -18.73
C PRO A 207 -7.60 -7.49 -17.78
N PHE A 208 -6.44 -6.81 -17.72
CA PHE A 208 -6.21 -5.61 -16.90
C PHE A 208 -5.84 -4.41 -17.76
N ASP A 209 -6.28 -3.22 -17.36
CA ASP A 209 -5.92 -1.97 -18.02
C ASP A 209 -4.56 -1.47 -17.59
N LYS A 210 -4.21 -1.75 -16.34
CA LYS A 210 -2.94 -1.38 -15.74
C LYS A 210 -2.33 -2.56 -14.96
N ILE A 211 -1.00 -2.70 -15.07
CA ILE A 211 -0.24 -3.65 -14.26
C ILE A 211 0.93 -2.92 -13.62
N ILE A 212 1.11 -3.06 -12.31
CA ILE A 212 2.30 -2.58 -11.62
C ILE A 212 3.03 -3.73 -10.96
N VAL A 213 4.34 -3.83 -11.19
CA VAL A 213 5.21 -4.82 -10.56
C VAL A 213 6.10 -4.09 -9.58
N THR A 214 6.06 -4.47 -8.30
CA THR A 214 6.73 -3.76 -7.20
C THR A 214 8.03 -4.44 -6.75
N CYS A 215 8.46 -5.47 -7.46
CA CYS A 215 9.70 -6.22 -7.24
C CYS A 215 10.52 -6.32 -8.53
N GLY A 216 11.84 -6.54 -8.40
CA GLY A 216 12.77 -6.59 -9.54
C GLY A 216 12.72 -7.91 -10.28
N VAL A 217 12.55 -7.88 -11.60
CA VAL A 217 12.55 -9.05 -12.48
C VAL A 217 13.68 -8.93 -13.54
N ASP A 218 14.10 -10.04 -14.11
CA ASP A 218 15.12 -10.07 -15.19
C ASP A 218 14.51 -9.82 -16.58
N HIS A 219 13.23 -10.08 -16.76
CA HIS A 219 12.49 -9.89 -18.03
C HIS A 219 11.02 -9.60 -17.77
N ILE A 220 10.28 -9.17 -18.79
CA ILE A 220 8.82 -9.03 -18.70
C ILE A 220 8.19 -10.43 -18.71
N PRO A 221 7.47 -10.84 -17.65
CA PRO A 221 6.78 -12.12 -17.64
C PRO A 221 5.74 -12.18 -18.78
N PRO A 222 5.82 -13.15 -19.70
CA PRO A 222 4.85 -13.25 -20.80
C PRO A 222 3.39 -13.31 -20.37
N PRO A 223 3.02 -14.01 -19.26
CA PRO A 223 1.63 -14.01 -18.79
C PRO A 223 1.12 -12.61 -18.44
N LEU A 224 1.93 -11.73 -17.82
CA LEU A 224 1.52 -10.36 -17.48
C LEU A 224 1.28 -9.55 -18.74
N LEU A 225 2.12 -9.68 -19.76
CA LEU A 225 1.93 -9.01 -21.04
C LEU A 225 0.69 -9.53 -21.78
N GLN A 226 0.38 -10.84 -21.69
CA GLN A 226 -0.82 -11.42 -22.26
C GLN A 226 -2.08 -10.88 -21.58
N GLN A 227 -2.06 -10.75 -20.25
CA GLN A 227 -3.18 -10.27 -19.43
C GLN A 227 -3.38 -8.75 -19.47
N LEU A 228 -2.44 -7.99 -20.05
CA LEU A 228 -2.58 -6.55 -20.26
C LEU A 228 -3.49 -6.30 -21.46
N ASN A 229 -4.49 -5.40 -21.32
CA ASN A 229 -5.35 -4.97 -22.41
C ASN A 229 -4.55 -4.29 -23.55
N PRO A 230 -5.02 -4.35 -24.81
CA PRO A 230 -4.63 -3.36 -25.81
C PRO A 230 -4.97 -1.94 -25.33
N GLY A 231 -4.03 -1.00 -25.44
CA GLY A 231 -4.11 0.33 -24.83
C GLY A 231 -3.65 0.36 -23.36
N GLY A 232 -3.38 -0.80 -22.77
CA GLY A 232 -2.96 -0.91 -21.37
C GLY A 232 -1.50 -0.51 -21.13
N ILE A 233 -1.22 -0.20 -19.87
CA ILE A 233 0.11 0.22 -19.40
C ILE A 233 0.59 -0.71 -18.29
N MET A 234 1.84 -1.15 -18.38
CA MET A 234 2.54 -1.83 -17.30
C MET A 234 3.74 -1.00 -16.83
N VAL A 235 3.93 -0.88 -15.51
CA VAL A 235 5.16 -0.33 -14.92
C VAL A 235 5.88 -1.44 -14.18
N ILE A 236 7.14 -1.69 -14.55
CA ILE A 236 7.88 -2.88 -14.12
C ILE A 236 9.39 -2.60 -14.00
N PRO A 237 10.03 -2.98 -12.88
CA PRO A 237 11.48 -2.90 -12.70
C PRO A 237 12.17 -4.10 -13.36
N ILE A 238 13.02 -3.88 -14.37
CA ILE A 238 13.70 -4.92 -15.11
C ILE A 238 15.22 -4.76 -15.03
N GLY A 239 15.92 -5.83 -14.75
CA GLY A 239 17.37 -5.89 -14.73
C GLY A 239 17.91 -6.85 -13.67
N PRO A 240 19.24 -6.99 -13.59
CA PRO A 240 19.87 -7.84 -12.60
C PRO A 240 19.60 -7.35 -11.17
N PRO A 241 19.69 -8.23 -10.15
CA PRO A 241 19.48 -7.86 -8.76
C PRO A 241 20.26 -6.61 -8.34
N GLY A 242 19.56 -5.64 -7.74
CA GLY A 242 20.13 -4.37 -7.30
C GLY A 242 20.43 -3.35 -8.41
N ALA A 243 20.14 -3.66 -9.67
CA ALA A 243 20.43 -2.80 -10.82
C ALA A 243 19.30 -2.79 -11.86
N GLN A 244 18.06 -2.58 -11.39
CA GLN A 244 16.90 -2.55 -12.26
C GLN A 244 16.66 -1.19 -12.88
N HIS A 245 16.12 -1.20 -14.11
CA HIS A 245 15.52 -0.05 -14.77
C HIS A 245 14.01 -0.13 -14.64
N VAL A 246 13.36 0.94 -14.25
CA VAL A 246 11.90 0.97 -14.15
C VAL A 246 11.31 1.35 -15.49
N LEU A 247 10.67 0.39 -16.13
CA LEU A 247 10.12 0.58 -17.46
C LEU A 247 8.61 0.81 -17.40
N LYS A 248 8.15 1.80 -18.16
CA LYS A 248 6.77 1.92 -18.61
C LYS A 248 6.66 1.16 -19.93
N VAL A 249 5.78 0.17 -19.97
CA VAL A 249 5.49 -0.68 -21.12
C VAL A 249 4.08 -0.37 -21.57
N THR A 250 3.88 -0.01 -22.83
CA THR A 250 2.55 0.16 -23.44
C THR A 250 2.30 -0.96 -24.44
N LYS A 251 1.07 -1.45 -24.48
CA LYS A 251 0.62 -2.48 -25.40
C LYS A 251 -0.51 -1.92 -26.26
N ASP A 252 -0.21 -1.64 -27.53
CA ASP A 252 -1.16 -1.04 -28.46
C ASP A 252 -1.58 -2.03 -29.53
N ALA A 253 -2.81 -1.92 -30.02
CA ALA A 253 -3.28 -2.60 -31.21
C ALA A 253 -3.07 -1.68 -32.42
N ALA A 254 -2.30 -2.12 -33.41
CA ALA A 254 -2.16 -1.43 -34.67
C ALA A 254 -3.43 -1.60 -35.51
N ALA A 255 -3.60 -0.74 -36.55
CA ALA A 255 -4.78 -0.76 -37.42
C ALA A 255 -4.97 -2.10 -38.18
N ASP A 256 -3.91 -2.86 -38.36
CA ASP A 256 -3.91 -4.19 -38.96
C ASP A 256 -4.17 -5.33 -37.96
N GLY A 257 -4.47 -4.99 -36.68
CA GLY A 257 -4.70 -5.95 -35.62
C GLY A 257 -3.43 -6.50 -34.97
N THR A 258 -2.23 -6.11 -35.42
CA THR A 258 -0.97 -6.52 -34.78
C THR A 258 -0.81 -5.80 -33.44
N LEU A 259 -0.29 -6.53 -32.45
CA LEU A 259 0.04 -5.95 -31.13
C LEU A 259 1.45 -5.36 -31.16
N ARG A 260 1.57 -4.11 -30.74
CA ARG A 260 2.85 -3.41 -30.59
C ARG A 260 3.13 -3.18 -29.13
N VAL A 261 4.37 -3.39 -28.73
CA VAL A 261 4.85 -3.15 -27.36
C VAL A 261 5.96 -2.11 -27.42
N ALA A 262 5.70 -0.95 -26.81
CA ALA A 262 6.71 0.09 -26.63
C ALA A 262 7.20 0.11 -25.17
N ARG A 263 8.42 0.59 -24.95
CA ARG A 263 9.06 0.68 -23.64
C ARG A 263 9.75 2.02 -23.48
N SER A 264 9.65 2.62 -22.31
CA SER A 264 10.40 3.81 -21.93
C SER A 264 10.86 3.69 -20.48
N ASP A 265 12.08 4.11 -20.18
CA ASP A 265 12.61 4.15 -18.82
C ASP A 265 12.13 5.43 -18.12
N ILE A 266 11.37 5.27 -17.03
CA ILE A 266 10.80 6.41 -16.30
C ILE A 266 11.83 7.16 -15.45
N TYR A 267 13.04 6.61 -15.30
CA TYR A 267 14.16 7.23 -14.59
C TYR A 267 15.30 7.67 -15.51
N ASN A 268 15.09 7.66 -16.84
CA ASN A 268 16.05 8.10 -17.84
C ASN A 268 17.42 7.40 -17.70
N GLY A 269 17.41 6.08 -17.54
CA GLY A 269 18.61 5.26 -17.44
C GLY A 269 19.20 5.14 -16.03
N LYS A 270 18.60 5.78 -15.02
CA LYS A 270 19.06 5.59 -13.63
C LYS A 270 18.59 4.26 -13.09
N ILE A 271 19.52 3.54 -12.48
CA ILE A 271 19.27 2.27 -11.79
C ILE A 271 18.54 2.52 -10.48
N VAL A 272 17.54 1.68 -10.19
CA VAL A 272 16.80 1.67 -8.94
C VAL A 272 16.83 0.24 -8.37
N PRO A 273 17.36 0.03 -7.16
CA PRO A 273 17.39 -1.30 -6.55
C PRO A 273 15.99 -1.70 -6.06
N PHE A 274 15.59 -2.92 -6.39
CA PHE A 274 14.37 -3.55 -5.90
C PHE A 274 14.66 -4.87 -5.20
N VAL A 275 13.78 -5.28 -4.29
CA VAL A 275 13.73 -6.64 -3.78
C VAL A 275 13.52 -7.59 -4.98
N PRO A 276 14.32 -8.67 -5.10
CA PRO A 276 14.18 -9.61 -6.21
C PRO A 276 12.79 -10.26 -6.23
N PHE A 277 12.31 -10.50 -7.43
CA PHE A 277 11.12 -11.32 -7.66
C PHE A 277 11.43 -12.77 -7.24
N THR A 278 10.61 -13.34 -6.36
CA THR A 278 10.73 -14.73 -5.93
C THR A 278 9.70 -15.59 -6.66
N LYS A 279 10.11 -16.82 -7.01
CA LYS A 279 9.22 -17.83 -7.60
C LYS A 279 8.98 -18.94 -6.58
N LEU A 280 7.81 -19.57 -6.64
CA LEU A 280 7.58 -20.80 -5.92
C LEU A 280 8.29 -21.95 -6.67
N GLU A 281 9.13 -22.70 -5.96
CA GLU A 281 9.66 -23.98 -6.44
C GLU A 281 9.08 -25.08 -5.54
N GLY A 282 8.01 -25.74 -6.04
CA GLY A 282 7.20 -26.64 -5.23
C GLY A 282 6.46 -25.88 -4.12
N ASP A 283 6.52 -26.38 -2.87
CA ASP A 283 5.92 -25.73 -1.70
C ASP A 283 6.88 -24.74 -0.98
N SER A 284 8.07 -24.51 -1.53
CA SER A 284 9.06 -23.62 -0.97
C SER A 284 9.26 -22.35 -1.81
N ILE A 285 9.61 -21.25 -1.15
CA ILE A 285 9.96 -20.00 -1.82
C ILE A 285 11.44 -20.08 -2.21
N ALA A 286 11.72 -20.19 -3.52
CA ALA A 286 13.08 -20.12 -4.02
C ALA A 286 13.55 -18.67 -4.08
N GLY A 287 14.74 -18.41 -3.57
CA GLY A 287 15.41 -17.10 -3.72
C GLY A 287 15.33 -16.15 -2.53
N VAL A 288 14.77 -16.54 -1.38
CA VAL A 288 15.00 -15.80 -0.13
C VAL A 288 16.38 -16.22 0.40
N HIS A 289 17.42 -15.71 -0.23
CA HIS A 289 18.74 -15.72 0.41
C HIS A 289 18.76 -14.57 1.41
N SER A 290 18.85 -14.93 2.69
CA SER A 290 19.27 -14.02 3.76
C SER A 290 20.57 -13.33 3.32
N LEU A 291 20.50 -12.04 3.05
CA LEU A 291 21.65 -11.15 3.01
C LEU A 291 22.10 -10.85 4.43
#